data_2d6f098a2755ce7f67d8c7cfca2dc754
#
_entry.id   2d6f098a2755ce7f67d8c7cfca2dc754
#
_cell.length_a   1.000
_cell.length_b   1.000
_cell.length_c   1.000
_cell.angle_alpha   90.00
_cell.angle_beta   90.00
_cell.angle_gamma   90.00
#
_symmetry.space_group_name_H-M   'P 1'
#
loop_
_entity.id
_entity.type
_entity.pdbx_description
1 polymer ?
#
loop_
_entity_poly.entity_id
_entity_poly.type
_entity_poly.pdbx_seq_one_letter_code
_entity_poly.pdbx_strand_id
1 'polypeptide(L)'
;MQRITISLDETLGEALDRMTADRAYGSRSEAVRDLVREGLERWRIEQPEGSHCVANLSYVVDRRVRGLPQRIADMQHAHHDLVASSMTVRLDHFHSLDTVVLKGATEAVRDFADRIRSERGIRFGSVNMLQVEPTDDHADAQDHRHHGHHHLSPLN
;
A
#
# COMPACT_ATOMS: atom_id res chain seq x y z
N MET A 1 11.31 24.78 7.29
CA MET A 1 11.73 24.06 6.07
C MET A 1 13.21 23.78 6.15
N GLN A 2 13.62 22.51 6.07
CA GLN A 2 15.03 22.10 6.15
C GLN A 2 15.60 21.99 4.73
N ARG A 3 16.80 22.50 4.49
CA ARG A 3 17.52 22.37 3.23
C ARG A 3 18.66 21.37 3.39
N ILE A 4 18.74 20.37 2.51
CA ILE A 4 19.78 19.36 2.46
C ILE A 4 20.51 19.47 1.11
N THR A 5 21.83 19.39 1.13
CA THR A 5 22.66 19.32 -0.08
C THR A 5 23.22 17.91 -0.19
N ILE A 6 23.04 17.26 -1.34
CA ILE A 6 23.50 15.90 -1.61
C ILE A 6 24.46 15.97 -2.80
N SER A 7 25.62 15.30 -2.67
CA SER A 7 26.55 15.08 -3.78
C SER A 7 26.27 13.70 -4.38
N LEU A 8 26.10 13.63 -5.68
CA LEU A 8 25.91 12.38 -6.43
C LEU A 8 27.13 12.16 -7.31
N ASP A 9 27.52 10.90 -7.50
CA ASP A 9 28.47 10.56 -8.56
C ASP A 9 27.80 10.71 -9.95
N GLU A 10 28.61 10.70 -11.01
CA GLU A 10 28.15 10.97 -12.37
C GLU A 10 27.10 9.95 -12.82
N THR A 11 27.31 8.67 -12.54
CA THR A 11 26.39 7.58 -12.93
C THR A 11 25.01 7.73 -12.28
N LEU A 12 24.99 8.03 -10.99
CA LEU A 12 23.75 8.23 -10.24
C LEU A 12 23.04 9.53 -10.66
N GLY A 13 23.83 10.59 -10.97
CA GLY A 13 23.30 11.86 -11.50
C GLY A 13 22.60 11.67 -12.83
N GLU A 14 23.21 10.95 -13.78
CA GLU A 14 22.61 10.62 -15.08
C GLU A 14 21.36 9.74 -14.94
N ALA A 15 21.38 8.76 -14.02
CA ALA A 15 20.21 7.93 -13.76
C ALA A 15 19.04 8.75 -13.22
N LEU A 16 19.31 9.68 -12.31
CA LEU A 16 18.30 10.62 -11.79
C LEU A 16 17.74 11.52 -12.88
N ASP A 17 18.57 12.00 -13.80
CA ASP A 17 18.12 12.83 -14.92
C ASP A 17 17.21 12.07 -15.87
N ARG A 18 17.59 10.84 -16.23
CA ARG A 18 16.74 9.95 -17.04
C ARG A 18 15.40 9.71 -16.39
N MET A 19 15.41 9.32 -15.11
CA MET A 19 14.18 9.06 -14.36
C MET A 19 13.30 10.33 -14.25
N THR A 20 13.92 11.50 -14.02
CA THR A 20 13.21 12.77 -13.95
C THR A 20 12.49 13.09 -15.25
N ALA A 21 13.14 12.83 -16.39
CA ALA A 21 12.55 13.01 -17.71
C ALA A 21 11.46 11.96 -18.00
N ASP A 22 11.73 10.67 -17.76
CA ASP A 22 10.83 9.57 -18.05
C ASP A 22 9.53 9.63 -17.25
N ARG A 23 9.60 10.10 -16.01
CA ARG A 23 8.42 10.25 -15.13
C ARG A 23 7.80 11.65 -15.17
N ALA A 24 8.28 12.53 -16.05
CA ALA A 24 7.80 13.90 -16.24
C ALA A 24 7.77 14.75 -14.95
N TYR A 25 8.79 14.59 -14.10
CA TYR A 25 8.94 15.46 -12.92
C TYR A 25 9.28 16.89 -13.34
N GLY A 26 8.71 17.89 -12.66
CA GLY A 26 8.98 19.30 -12.92
C GLY A 26 10.40 19.76 -12.54
N SER A 27 11.11 19.00 -11.69
CA SER A 27 12.49 19.29 -11.31
C SER A 27 13.19 18.08 -10.67
N ARG A 28 14.55 18.07 -10.70
CA ARG A 28 15.37 17.10 -9.94
C ARG A 28 15.01 17.08 -8.45
N SER A 29 14.73 18.25 -7.86
CA SER A 29 14.39 18.34 -6.43
C SER A 29 13.06 17.67 -6.10
N GLU A 30 12.12 17.65 -7.02
CA GLU A 30 10.85 16.95 -6.89
C GLU A 30 11.07 15.44 -6.97
N ALA A 31 11.81 14.97 -7.97
CA ALA A 31 12.16 13.58 -8.13
C ALA A 31 12.91 13.01 -6.91
N VAL A 32 13.91 13.75 -6.40
CA VAL A 32 14.65 13.35 -5.18
C VAL A 32 13.74 13.30 -3.97
N ARG A 33 12.83 14.25 -3.81
CA ARG A 33 11.88 14.29 -2.69
C ARG A 33 10.99 13.05 -2.67
N ASP A 34 10.50 12.63 -3.84
CA ASP A 34 9.65 11.45 -3.96
C ASP A 34 10.45 10.16 -3.74
N LEU A 35 11.67 10.05 -4.28
CA LEU A 35 12.55 8.91 -4.00
C LEU A 35 12.87 8.77 -2.52
N VAL A 36 13.14 9.89 -1.84
CA VAL A 36 13.40 9.87 -0.39
C VAL A 36 12.14 9.45 0.36
N ARG A 37 10.95 9.96 -0.03
CA ARG A 37 9.68 9.57 0.59
C ARG A 37 9.40 8.08 0.40
N GLU A 38 9.54 7.55 -0.81
CA GLU A 38 9.40 6.12 -1.10
C GLU A 38 10.42 5.27 -0.31
N GLY A 39 11.66 5.73 -0.21
CA GLY A 39 12.71 5.06 0.54
C GLY A 39 12.42 5.00 2.05
N LEU A 40 11.97 6.11 2.62
CA LEU A 40 11.59 6.19 4.04
C LEU A 40 10.36 5.34 4.33
N GLU A 41 9.37 5.34 3.43
CA GLU A 41 8.17 4.50 3.60
C GLU A 41 8.53 3.01 3.56
N ARG A 42 9.39 2.60 2.63
CA ARG A 42 9.91 1.23 2.58
C ARG A 42 10.65 0.85 3.85
N TRP A 43 11.49 1.73 4.36
CA TRP A 43 12.20 1.53 5.62
C TRP A 43 11.24 1.40 6.81
N ARG A 44 10.17 2.22 6.87
CA ARG A 44 9.13 2.12 7.91
C ARG A 44 8.39 0.79 7.89
N ILE A 45 8.13 0.24 6.69
CA ILE A 45 7.49 -1.07 6.53
C ILE A 45 8.37 -2.19 7.11
N GLU A 46 9.69 -2.06 6.98
CA GLU A 46 10.67 -2.99 7.56
C GLU A 46 10.79 -2.85 9.09
N GLN A 47 10.40 -1.70 9.65
CA GLN A 47 10.34 -1.44 11.10
C GLN A 47 8.89 -1.56 11.59
N PRO A 48 8.61 -2.36 12.64
CA PRO A 48 7.23 -2.58 13.10
C PRO A 48 6.63 -1.42 13.93
N GLU A 49 7.07 -0.18 13.73
CA GLU A 49 6.70 0.96 14.60
C GLU A 49 5.37 1.64 14.23
N GLY A 50 4.83 1.44 13.05
CA GLY A 50 3.52 1.98 12.67
C GLY A 50 2.39 1.06 13.12
N SER A 51 1.49 1.55 13.99
CA SER A 51 0.39 0.74 14.52
C SER A 51 -0.68 0.42 13.47
N HIS A 52 -0.87 1.31 12.47
CA HIS A 52 -1.89 1.16 11.43
C HIS A 52 -1.35 1.46 10.04
N CYS A 53 -1.95 0.84 9.04
CA CYS A 53 -1.64 1.11 7.64
C CYS A 53 -2.88 1.02 6.74
N VAL A 54 -2.77 1.64 5.57
CA VAL A 54 -3.59 1.34 4.39
C VAL A 54 -2.69 0.67 3.37
N ALA A 55 -3.13 -0.46 2.83
CA ALA A 55 -2.32 -1.23 1.89
C ALA A 55 -3.08 -1.56 0.61
N ASN A 56 -2.33 -1.71 -0.47
CA ASN A 56 -2.83 -2.24 -1.72
C ASN A 56 -2.11 -3.57 -1.99
N LEU A 57 -2.86 -4.66 -1.96
CA LEU A 57 -2.39 -6.01 -2.27
C LEU A 57 -2.89 -6.39 -3.66
N SER A 58 -1.97 -6.66 -4.59
CA SER A 58 -2.31 -7.14 -5.94
C SER A 58 -1.68 -8.50 -6.19
N TYR A 59 -2.42 -9.41 -6.82
CA TYR A 59 -1.96 -10.76 -7.12
C TYR A 59 -2.69 -11.36 -8.32
N VAL A 60 -2.05 -12.31 -8.99
CA VAL A 60 -2.65 -13.07 -10.09
C VAL A 60 -3.17 -14.40 -9.56
N VAL A 61 -4.43 -14.69 -9.88
CA VAL A 61 -5.13 -15.93 -9.49
C VAL A 61 -5.22 -16.87 -10.69
N ASP A 62 -4.71 -18.10 -10.54
CA ASP A 62 -4.99 -19.18 -11.48
C ASP A 62 -6.32 -19.87 -11.10
N ARG A 63 -7.38 -19.55 -11.83
CA ARG A 63 -8.75 -20.02 -11.57
C ARG A 63 -8.96 -21.51 -11.84
N ARG A 64 -7.98 -22.19 -12.46
CA ARG A 64 -8.01 -23.66 -12.66
C ARG A 64 -7.69 -24.42 -11.37
N VAL A 65 -7.02 -23.75 -10.43
CA VAL A 65 -6.73 -24.35 -9.13
C VAL A 65 -8.04 -24.52 -8.37
N ARG A 66 -8.41 -25.80 -8.15
CA ARG A 66 -9.70 -26.16 -7.56
C ARG A 66 -9.92 -25.48 -6.21
N GLY A 67 -11.05 -24.79 -6.08
CA GLY A 67 -11.48 -24.13 -4.86
C GLY A 67 -10.70 -22.86 -4.49
N LEU A 68 -9.67 -22.46 -5.24
CA LEU A 68 -8.88 -21.27 -4.92
C LEU A 68 -9.71 -19.98 -4.89
N PRO A 69 -10.57 -19.69 -5.88
CA PRO A 69 -11.41 -18.48 -5.83
C PRO A 69 -12.31 -18.43 -4.59
N GLN A 70 -12.85 -19.56 -4.20
CA GLN A 70 -13.70 -19.66 -3.00
C GLN A 70 -12.89 -19.42 -1.73
N ARG A 71 -11.72 -20.04 -1.60
CA ARG A 71 -10.85 -19.84 -0.42
C ARG A 71 -10.42 -18.37 -0.27
N ILE A 72 -10.11 -17.69 -1.39
CA ILE A 72 -9.79 -16.26 -1.37
C ILE A 72 -11.00 -15.45 -0.89
N ALA A 73 -12.19 -15.73 -1.42
CA ALA A 73 -13.42 -15.07 -1.00
C ALA A 73 -13.72 -15.29 0.48
N ASP A 74 -13.54 -16.51 0.97
CA ASP A 74 -13.73 -16.87 2.38
C ASP A 74 -12.72 -16.16 3.29
N MET A 75 -11.44 -16.05 2.86
CA MET A 75 -10.43 -15.30 3.59
C MET A 75 -10.77 -13.81 3.65
N GLN A 76 -11.21 -13.21 2.55
CA GLN A 76 -11.63 -11.80 2.53
C GLN A 76 -12.85 -11.57 3.42
N HIS A 77 -13.80 -12.48 3.39
CA HIS A 77 -15.00 -12.41 4.23
C HIS A 77 -14.67 -12.54 5.71
N ALA A 78 -13.79 -13.47 6.08
CA ALA A 78 -13.36 -13.66 7.48
C ALA A 78 -12.59 -12.46 8.04
N HIS A 79 -12.02 -11.61 7.17
CA HIS A 79 -11.28 -10.39 7.53
C HIS A 79 -11.93 -9.13 6.93
N HIS A 80 -13.27 -9.09 6.93
CA HIS A 80 -14.03 -7.97 6.35
C HIS A 80 -13.75 -6.62 7.02
N ASP A 81 -13.26 -6.63 8.24
CA ASP A 81 -12.80 -5.45 8.99
C ASP A 81 -11.51 -4.86 8.40
N LEU A 82 -10.63 -5.69 7.82
CA LEU A 82 -9.42 -5.26 7.14
C LEU A 82 -9.66 -4.90 5.67
N VAL A 83 -10.60 -5.59 5.01
CA VAL A 83 -10.85 -5.42 3.57
C VAL A 83 -11.75 -4.22 3.32
N ALA A 84 -11.17 -3.13 2.80
CA ALA A 84 -11.92 -1.92 2.47
C ALA A 84 -12.61 -2.02 1.09
N SER A 85 -11.96 -2.61 0.11
CA SER A 85 -12.51 -2.86 -1.23
C SER A 85 -11.72 -3.93 -1.96
N SER A 86 -12.33 -4.53 -2.97
CA SER A 86 -11.66 -5.48 -3.86
C SER A 86 -12.10 -5.26 -5.30
N MET A 87 -11.19 -5.52 -6.23
CA MET A 87 -11.42 -5.43 -7.67
C MET A 87 -10.76 -6.62 -8.35
N THR A 88 -11.45 -7.15 -9.36
CA THR A 88 -10.93 -8.24 -10.20
C THR A 88 -10.94 -7.83 -11.66
N VAL A 89 -9.78 -7.97 -12.32
CA VAL A 89 -9.63 -7.80 -13.76
C VAL A 89 -9.32 -9.16 -14.39
N ARG A 90 -10.10 -9.56 -15.39
CA ARG A 90 -9.85 -10.78 -16.14
C ARG A 90 -8.70 -10.56 -17.10
N LEU A 91 -7.66 -11.40 -17.01
CA LEU A 91 -6.50 -11.36 -17.89
C LEU A 91 -6.71 -12.25 -19.11
N ASP A 92 -7.20 -13.47 -18.86
CA ASP A 92 -7.55 -14.46 -19.88
C ASP A 92 -8.65 -15.42 -19.34
N HIS A 93 -8.87 -16.53 -20.00
CA HIS A 93 -9.88 -17.53 -19.60
C HIS A 93 -9.60 -18.18 -18.22
N PHE A 94 -8.35 -18.16 -17.79
CA PHE A 94 -7.90 -18.90 -16.60
C PHE A 94 -7.31 -18.00 -15.51
N HIS A 95 -6.91 -16.78 -15.83
CA HIS A 95 -6.21 -15.89 -14.92
C HIS A 95 -6.98 -14.61 -14.67
N SER A 96 -6.93 -14.12 -13.46
CA SER A 96 -7.38 -12.80 -13.09
C SER A 96 -6.30 -12.07 -12.27
N LEU A 97 -6.24 -10.75 -12.42
CA LEU A 97 -5.55 -9.87 -11.49
C LEU A 97 -6.57 -9.39 -10.46
N ASP A 98 -6.35 -9.76 -9.23
CA ASP A 98 -7.15 -9.30 -8.12
C ASP A 98 -6.38 -8.24 -7.34
N THR A 99 -7.07 -7.16 -6.96
CA THR A 99 -6.52 -6.06 -6.17
C THR A 99 -7.42 -5.82 -4.98
N VAL A 100 -6.81 -5.79 -3.80
CA VAL A 100 -7.53 -5.61 -2.52
C VAL A 100 -6.92 -4.43 -1.78
N VAL A 101 -7.77 -3.48 -1.40
CA VAL A 101 -7.39 -2.39 -0.50
C VAL A 101 -7.67 -2.83 0.93
N LEU A 102 -6.63 -2.81 1.74
CA LEU A 102 -6.65 -3.22 3.15
C LEU A 102 -6.42 -1.99 4.05
N LYS A 103 -7.03 -1.98 5.22
CA LYS A 103 -6.80 -0.97 6.25
C LYS A 103 -6.89 -1.60 7.63
N GLY A 104 -6.02 -1.19 8.54
CA GLY A 104 -6.06 -1.68 9.92
C GLY A 104 -4.70 -1.72 10.58
N ALA A 105 -4.57 -2.52 11.65
CA ALA A 105 -3.30 -2.75 12.30
C ALA A 105 -2.29 -3.33 11.31
N THR A 106 -1.08 -2.76 11.27
CA THR A 106 -0.05 -3.10 10.28
C THR A 106 0.29 -4.59 10.29
N GLU A 107 0.37 -5.20 11.46
CA GLU A 107 0.64 -6.63 11.63
C GLU A 107 -0.49 -7.48 11.02
N ALA A 108 -1.76 -7.16 11.32
CA ALA A 108 -2.90 -7.89 10.80
C ALA A 108 -3.01 -7.79 9.27
N VAL A 109 -2.73 -6.62 8.70
CA VAL A 109 -2.71 -6.40 7.24
C VAL A 109 -1.58 -7.21 6.59
N ARG A 110 -0.40 -7.25 7.20
CA ARG A 110 0.75 -8.04 6.74
C ARG A 110 0.44 -9.53 6.76
N ASP A 111 -0.08 -10.04 7.86
CA ASP A 111 -0.44 -11.45 8.01
C ASP A 111 -1.48 -11.88 6.98
N PHE A 112 -2.49 -11.04 6.74
CA PHE A 112 -3.48 -11.30 5.70
C PHE A 112 -2.86 -11.34 4.30
N ALA A 113 -2.00 -10.37 3.97
CA ALA A 113 -1.32 -10.32 2.68
C ALA A 113 -0.42 -11.55 2.47
N ASP A 114 0.31 -11.99 3.49
CA ASP A 114 1.18 -13.17 3.41
C ASP A 114 0.38 -14.46 3.26
N ARG A 115 -0.77 -14.58 3.91
CA ARG A 115 -1.70 -15.72 3.73
C ARG A 115 -2.18 -15.82 2.29
N ILE A 116 -2.66 -14.72 1.70
CA ILE A 116 -3.07 -14.71 0.29
C ILE A 116 -1.91 -15.08 -0.62
N ARG A 117 -0.73 -14.48 -0.43
CA ARG A 117 0.45 -14.71 -1.28
C ARG A 117 0.98 -16.14 -1.19
N SER A 118 0.78 -16.82 -0.08
CA SER A 118 1.19 -18.22 0.14
C SER A 118 0.24 -19.25 -0.47
N GLU A 119 -0.96 -18.86 -0.92
CA GLU A 119 -1.91 -19.78 -1.53
C GLU A 119 -1.39 -20.36 -2.85
N ARG A 120 -1.52 -21.68 -3.00
CA ARG A 120 -1.16 -22.36 -4.25
C ARG A 120 -2.04 -21.86 -5.40
N GLY A 121 -1.40 -21.34 -6.46
CA GLY A 121 -2.07 -20.78 -7.62
C GLY A 121 -2.18 -19.24 -7.58
N ILE A 122 -1.63 -18.63 -6.54
CA ILE A 122 -1.35 -17.20 -6.50
C ILE A 122 0.05 -16.95 -7.05
N ARG A 123 0.19 -15.91 -7.89
CA ARG A 123 1.45 -15.46 -8.49
C ARG A 123 1.55 -13.96 -8.46
N PHE A 124 2.77 -13.44 -8.56
CA PHE A 124 3.04 -12.00 -8.65
C PHE A 124 2.42 -11.19 -7.51
N GLY A 125 2.35 -11.80 -6.31
CA GLY A 125 1.82 -11.13 -5.13
C GLY A 125 2.69 -9.95 -4.73
N SER A 126 2.14 -8.74 -4.82
CA SER A 126 2.79 -7.47 -4.44
C SER A 126 1.91 -6.73 -3.43
N VAL A 127 2.53 -6.20 -2.38
CA VAL A 127 1.85 -5.36 -1.39
C VAL A 127 2.59 -4.05 -1.23
N ASN A 128 1.85 -2.94 -1.33
CA ASN A 128 2.33 -1.61 -0.99
C ASN A 128 1.58 -1.13 0.24
N MET A 129 2.29 -0.76 1.29
CA MET A 129 1.74 -0.29 2.55
C MET A 129 2.08 1.18 2.76
N LEU A 130 1.08 1.97 3.14
CA LEU A 130 1.23 3.34 3.60
C LEU A 130 0.94 3.36 5.10
N GLN A 131 1.92 3.75 5.89
CA GLN A 131 1.74 3.92 7.33
C GLN A 131 0.83 5.13 7.62
N VAL A 132 -0.12 4.93 8.51
CA VAL A 132 -1.09 5.97 8.90
C VAL A 132 -1.27 5.98 10.41
N GLU A 133 -1.62 7.14 10.94
CA GLU A 133 -2.06 7.27 12.33
C GLU A 133 -3.57 7.49 12.36
N PRO A 134 -4.32 6.75 13.20
CA PRO A 134 -5.70 7.10 13.48
C PRO A 134 -5.73 8.44 14.24
N THR A 135 -6.30 9.45 13.64
CA THR A 135 -6.54 10.76 14.29
C THR A 135 -7.96 10.81 14.80
N ASP A 136 -8.09 10.98 16.12
CA ASP A 136 -9.35 11.35 16.75
C ASP A 136 -9.48 12.88 16.66
N ASP A 137 -10.16 13.38 15.66
CA ASP A 137 -10.56 14.80 15.61
C ASP A 137 -11.71 15.05 16.59
N HIS A 138 -11.37 15.16 17.88
CA HIS A 138 -12.23 15.68 18.93
C HIS A 138 -11.67 16.96 19.54
N ALA A 139 -11.32 17.93 18.71
CA ALA A 139 -11.12 19.31 19.18
C ALA A 139 -12.04 20.23 18.39
N ASP A 140 -13.04 20.74 19.12
CA ASP A 140 -13.91 21.86 18.76
C ASP A 140 -15.02 21.62 17.73
N ALA A 141 -16.16 21.05 18.19
CA ALA A 141 -17.46 21.57 17.76
C ALA A 141 -18.55 21.13 18.74
N GLN A 142 -19.12 22.10 19.41
CA GLN A 142 -20.39 21.97 20.08
C GLN A 142 -21.48 21.59 19.09
N ASP A 143 -22.22 20.52 19.44
CA ASP A 143 -23.58 20.25 19.00
C ASP A 143 -23.78 19.90 17.52
N HIS A 144 -23.58 18.60 17.21
CA HIS A 144 -24.48 17.82 16.34
C HIS A 144 -24.04 16.34 16.40
N ARG A 145 -25.01 15.44 16.59
CA ARG A 145 -24.82 13.98 16.63
C ARG A 145 -24.23 13.48 15.30
N HIS A 146 -22.93 13.49 15.18
CA HIS A 146 -22.24 12.83 14.07
C HIS A 146 -21.58 11.57 14.59
N HIS A 147 -21.82 10.46 13.89
CA HIS A 147 -21.09 9.21 14.07
C HIS A 147 -19.60 9.50 13.96
N GLY A 148 -18.83 9.14 14.99
CA GLY A 148 -17.40 9.36 15.01
C GLY A 148 -16.73 8.68 13.80
N HIS A 149 -16.22 9.49 12.90
CA HIS A 149 -15.40 9.01 11.78
C HIS A 149 -13.94 9.10 12.22
N HIS A 150 -13.26 7.94 12.25
CA HIS A 150 -11.83 7.92 12.44
C HIS A 150 -11.15 8.36 11.13
N HIS A 151 -10.38 9.42 11.16
CA HIS A 151 -9.54 9.83 10.06
C HIS A 151 -8.20 9.11 10.14
N LEU A 152 -7.66 8.73 8.98
CA LEU A 152 -6.35 8.13 8.85
C LEU A 152 -5.42 9.17 8.21
N SER A 153 -4.43 9.66 8.97
CA SER A 153 -3.45 10.62 8.47
C SER A 153 -2.15 9.91 8.11
N PRO A 154 -1.60 10.13 6.90
CA PRO A 154 -0.30 9.60 6.53
C PRO A 154 0.79 10.10 7.51
N LEU A 155 1.71 9.23 7.91
CA LEU A 155 2.88 9.62 8.66
C LEU A 155 3.80 10.46 7.77
N ASN A 156 4.16 11.68 8.22
CA ASN A 156 5.06 12.59 7.51
C ASN A 156 6.52 12.20 7.68
#